data_48084a91e49c8c2eeeb3e4d8d84aa2cd
#
_entry.id   48084a91e49c8c2eeeb3e4d8d84aa2cd
#
_cell.length_a   1.000
_cell.length_b   1.000
_cell.length_c   1.000
_cell.angle_alpha   90.00
_cell.angle_beta   90.00
_cell.angle_gamma   90.00
#
_symmetry.space_group_name_H-M   'P 1'
#
loop_
_entity.id
_entity.type
_entity.pdbx_description
1 polymer ?
#
loop_
_entity_poly.entity_id
_entity_poly.type
_entity_poly.pdbx_seq_one_letter_code
_entity_poly.pdbx_strand_id
1 'polypeptide(L)'
;MGYNKFIKSGNTLEIYSYERSIEIREGQRRGHKGRNGLSGVASGGGNTLSPQEFEGKRKDNASRASMAFRRLILSNLGGPELPILVTCTYKENQTDLKQGYADFTAFVQALRYKFGPLFRYIAVPEFQRRGAVHFHALFWGLPETTFETERHTRLVAGMWGHGFVYVKMTDGNEKLSSYLAKYMAKSFIDYRLKNQKAYTCSRNLLRPQIVGGMNNFTLDAIVQEMGVTGEPNVDKTYDTHWLGKAHYRVFTLDK
;
A
#
# COMPACT_ATOMS: atom_id res chain seq x y z
N MET A 1 7.93 -31.18 -3.75
CA MET A 1 6.70 -30.66 -3.10
C MET A 1 6.56 -29.19 -3.46
N GLY A 2 5.35 -28.74 -3.78
CA GLY A 2 5.10 -27.34 -4.10
C GLY A 2 5.17 -26.42 -2.88
N TYR A 3 5.28 -25.14 -3.11
CA TYR A 3 5.26 -24.10 -2.07
C TYR A 3 3.98 -23.30 -2.22
N ASN A 4 3.19 -23.22 -1.16
CA ASN A 4 1.97 -22.41 -1.13
C ASN A 4 2.14 -21.24 -0.17
N LYS A 5 1.52 -20.12 -0.54
CA LYS A 5 1.46 -18.90 0.24
C LYS A 5 0.08 -18.29 0.11
N PHE A 6 -0.50 -17.87 1.23
CA PHE A 6 -1.69 -17.04 1.20
C PHE A 6 -1.45 -15.67 1.84
N ILE A 7 -2.24 -14.69 1.40
CA ILE A 7 -2.23 -13.34 1.92
C ILE A 7 -3.67 -12.88 2.11
N LYS A 8 -4.08 -12.69 3.36
CA LYS A 8 -5.39 -12.12 3.70
C LYS A 8 -5.26 -10.62 3.94
N SER A 9 -6.05 -9.85 3.22
CA SER A 9 -6.09 -8.39 3.28
C SER A 9 -7.55 -7.92 3.38
N GLY A 10 -8.06 -7.74 4.59
CA GLY A 10 -9.49 -7.53 4.81
C GLY A 10 -10.30 -8.72 4.28
N ASN A 11 -11.24 -8.44 3.39
CA ASN A 11 -12.08 -9.47 2.74
C ASN A 11 -11.43 -10.06 1.47
N THR A 12 -10.20 -9.73 1.15
CA THR A 12 -9.51 -10.28 -0.01
C THR A 12 -8.52 -11.35 0.41
N LEU A 13 -8.61 -12.53 -0.19
CA LEU A 13 -7.68 -13.63 -0.04
C LEU A 13 -6.93 -13.86 -1.35
N GLU A 14 -5.62 -13.73 -1.30
CA GLU A 14 -4.71 -14.03 -2.41
C GLU A 14 -3.99 -15.34 -2.13
N ILE A 15 -4.01 -16.27 -3.08
CA ILE A 15 -3.35 -17.58 -2.99
C ILE A 15 -2.32 -17.70 -4.09
N TYR A 16 -1.11 -18.06 -3.70
CA TYR A 16 -0.01 -18.38 -4.59
C TYR A 16 0.38 -19.84 -4.41
N SER A 17 0.30 -20.63 -5.47
CA SER A 17 0.75 -22.02 -5.52
C SER A 17 1.90 -22.13 -6.50
N TYR A 18 3.06 -22.59 -6.04
CA TYR A 18 4.28 -22.73 -6.85
C TYR A 18 4.62 -24.20 -7.04
N GLU A 19 5.13 -24.57 -8.21
CA GLU A 19 5.54 -25.96 -8.51
C GLU A 19 6.70 -26.42 -7.63
N ARG A 20 7.63 -25.52 -7.31
CA ARG A 20 8.82 -25.83 -6.53
C ARG A 20 8.79 -25.15 -5.17
N SER A 21 9.29 -25.84 -4.16
CA SER A 21 9.51 -25.27 -2.83
C SER A 21 10.83 -24.50 -2.78
N ILE A 22 10.85 -23.45 -1.96
CA ILE A 22 12.12 -22.84 -1.55
C ILE A 22 12.67 -23.75 -0.46
N GLU A 23 13.75 -24.48 -0.75
CA GLU A 23 14.52 -25.13 0.31
C GLU A 23 15.20 -24.05 1.14
N ILE A 24 14.60 -23.73 2.28
CA ILE A 24 15.26 -22.91 3.30
C ILE A 24 16.29 -23.84 3.95
N ARG A 25 17.54 -23.75 3.52
CA ARG A 25 18.63 -24.43 4.24
C ARG A 25 18.63 -23.90 5.67
N GLU A 26 18.38 -24.81 6.62
CA GLU A 26 18.52 -24.51 8.04
C GLU A 26 19.93 -23.92 8.27
N GLY A 27 19.99 -22.69 8.76
CA GLY A 27 21.23 -21.93 8.98
C GLY A 27 21.31 -20.60 8.23
N GLN A 28 20.53 -20.35 7.18
CA GLN A 28 20.44 -19.05 6.52
C GLN A 28 19.15 -18.30 6.92
N ARG A 29 18.85 -18.15 8.18
CA ARG A 29 17.99 -17.06 8.64
C ARG A 29 18.75 -15.77 8.31
N ARG A 30 18.51 -15.20 7.15
CA ARG A 30 18.90 -13.81 6.86
C ARG A 30 18.18 -12.98 7.90
N GLY A 31 18.96 -12.63 8.96
CA GLY A 31 18.49 -11.74 9.99
C GLY A 31 17.84 -10.54 9.29
N HIS A 32 16.62 -10.27 9.66
CA HIS A 32 15.94 -9.06 9.25
C HIS A 32 16.69 -7.91 9.96
N LYS A 33 17.83 -7.50 9.39
CA LYS A 33 18.47 -6.25 9.79
C LYS A 33 17.45 -5.17 9.48
N GLY A 34 16.86 -4.67 10.55
CA GLY A 34 16.01 -3.49 10.49
C GLY A 34 16.73 -2.42 9.67
N ARG A 35 16.13 -2.03 8.56
CA ARG A 35 16.60 -0.93 7.72
C ARG A 35 16.27 0.37 8.43
N ASN A 36 17.02 0.65 9.50
CA ASN A 36 17.22 2.01 9.97
C ASN A 36 18.60 2.45 9.43
N GLY A 37 18.61 3.49 8.64
CA GLY A 37 19.85 4.19 8.28
C GLY A 37 20.28 4.01 6.84
N LEU A 38 20.05 5.07 6.05
CA LEU A 38 20.89 5.41 4.92
C LEU A 38 22.29 5.76 5.48
N SER A 39 23.25 4.89 5.27
CA SER A 39 24.65 5.25 5.01
C SER A 39 25.47 3.97 4.93
N GLY A 40 26.11 3.75 3.81
CA GLY A 40 26.99 2.62 3.60
C GLY A 40 27.34 2.53 2.12
N VAL A 41 28.26 3.36 1.67
CA VAL A 41 29.05 3.08 0.46
C VAL A 41 29.81 1.80 0.75
N ALA A 42 29.31 0.67 0.26
CA ALA A 42 30.06 -0.57 0.24
C ALA A 42 30.86 -0.60 -1.08
N SER A 43 32.13 -0.28 -0.98
CA SER A 43 33.15 -0.68 -1.95
C SER A 43 33.27 -2.22 -1.89
N GLY A 44 32.93 -2.88 -2.99
CA GLY A 44 33.14 -4.34 -3.12
C GLY A 44 32.42 -4.87 -4.35
N GLY A 45 33.14 -5.12 -5.44
CA GLY A 45 32.86 -6.01 -6.57
C GLY A 45 31.44 -5.99 -7.12
N GLY A 46 30.99 -4.91 -7.74
CA GLY A 46 29.63 -4.84 -8.27
C GLY A 46 29.60 -5.32 -9.73
N ASN A 47 28.89 -6.39 -10.03
CA ASN A 47 28.30 -6.58 -11.35
C ASN A 47 27.42 -5.34 -11.63
N THR A 48 27.95 -4.43 -12.44
CA THR A 48 27.18 -3.28 -12.95
C THR A 48 26.09 -3.82 -13.86
N LEU A 49 24.86 -3.74 -13.38
CA LEU A 49 23.68 -4.11 -14.16
C LEU A 49 23.63 -3.26 -15.44
N SER A 50 23.30 -3.88 -16.55
CA SER A 50 23.00 -3.15 -17.78
C SER A 50 21.83 -2.18 -17.55
N PRO A 51 21.73 -1.08 -18.31
CA PRO A 51 20.62 -0.13 -18.19
C PRO A 51 19.24 -0.80 -18.28
N GLN A 52 19.12 -1.85 -19.12
CA GLN A 52 17.88 -2.63 -19.29
C GLN A 52 17.55 -3.48 -18.05
N GLU A 53 18.53 -4.16 -17.45
CA GLU A 53 18.35 -4.91 -16.20
C GLU A 53 18.02 -4.00 -15.03
N PHE A 54 18.62 -2.81 -14.99
CA PHE A 54 18.32 -1.79 -13.98
C PHE A 54 16.87 -1.29 -14.11
N GLU A 55 16.41 -1.03 -15.33
CA GLU A 55 15.01 -0.63 -15.58
C GLU A 55 14.02 -1.76 -15.26
N GLY A 56 14.34 -2.99 -15.61
CA GLY A 56 13.56 -4.17 -15.26
C GLY A 56 13.39 -4.31 -13.75
N LYS A 57 14.49 -4.23 -12.97
CA LYS A 57 14.44 -4.27 -11.50
C LYS A 57 13.64 -3.12 -10.89
N ARG A 58 13.67 -1.94 -11.49
CA ARG A 58 12.85 -0.79 -11.04
C ARG A 58 11.37 -1.07 -11.24
N LYS A 59 10.96 -1.61 -12.39
CA LYS A 59 9.55 -1.98 -12.68
C LYS A 59 9.07 -3.06 -11.70
N ASP A 60 9.87 -4.08 -11.43
CA ASP A 60 9.55 -5.14 -10.47
C ASP A 60 9.38 -4.60 -9.05
N ASN A 61 10.28 -3.73 -8.60
CA ASN A 61 10.20 -3.11 -7.30
C ASN A 61 8.97 -2.19 -7.17
N ALA A 62 8.64 -1.44 -8.23
CA ALA A 62 7.45 -0.62 -8.29
C ALA A 62 6.17 -1.46 -8.20
N SER A 63 6.12 -2.57 -8.95
CA SER A 63 4.99 -3.51 -8.92
C SER A 63 4.80 -4.12 -7.52
N ARG A 64 5.87 -4.62 -6.90
CA ARG A 64 5.81 -5.21 -5.54
C ARG A 64 5.36 -4.17 -4.50
N ALA A 65 5.88 -2.96 -4.58
CA ALA A 65 5.49 -1.89 -3.66
C ALA A 65 4.03 -1.47 -3.87
N SER A 66 3.55 -1.43 -5.12
CA SER A 66 2.16 -1.16 -5.45
C SER A 66 1.22 -2.24 -4.90
N MET A 67 1.60 -3.51 -5.01
CA MET A 67 0.82 -4.60 -4.43
C MET A 67 0.80 -4.54 -2.90
N ALA A 68 1.95 -4.27 -2.26
CA ALA A 68 2.02 -4.14 -0.81
C ALA A 68 1.16 -2.97 -0.30
N PHE A 69 1.16 -1.86 -1.01
CA PHE A 69 0.32 -0.70 -0.72
C PHE A 69 -1.18 -1.01 -0.87
N ARG A 70 -1.56 -1.68 -1.97
CA ARG A 70 -2.95 -2.12 -2.20
C ARG A 70 -3.42 -3.04 -1.07
N ARG A 71 -2.63 -4.04 -0.68
CA ARG A 71 -2.93 -4.95 0.44
C ARG A 71 -3.10 -4.20 1.76
N LEU A 72 -2.25 -3.20 2.01
CA LEU A 72 -2.37 -2.37 3.20
C LEU A 72 -3.70 -1.62 3.24
N ILE A 73 -4.15 -1.07 2.12
CA ILE A 73 -5.47 -0.42 2.03
C ILE A 73 -6.57 -1.45 2.25
N LEU A 74 -6.56 -2.57 1.53
CA LEU A 74 -7.57 -3.63 1.65
C LEU A 74 -7.70 -4.15 3.07
N SER A 75 -6.58 -4.28 3.81
CA SER A 75 -6.61 -4.70 5.22
C SER A 75 -7.36 -3.74 6.14
N ASN A 76 -7.60 -2.50 5.70
CA ASN A 76 -8.31 -1.47 6.45
C ASN A 76 -9.67 -1.10 5.83
N LEU A 77 -10.06 -1.78 4.74
CA LEU A 77 -11.42 -1.76 4.20
C LEU A 77 -12.22 -2.94 4.78
N GLY A 78 -13.51 -2.79 4.89
CA GLY A 78 -14.38 -3.86 5.41
C GLY A 78 -14.55 -3.86 6.93
N GLY A 79 -13.95 -2.92 7.65
CA GLY A 79 -14.29 -2.62 9.05
C GLY A 79 -15.55 -1.78 9.15
N PRO A 80 -16.03 -1.51 10.39
CA PRO A 80 -17.22 -0.70 10.62
C PRO A 80 -17.06 0.76 10.17
N GLU A 81 -15.82 1.24 10.12
CA GLU A 81 -15.51 2.62 9.72
C GLU A 81 -15.16 2.69 8.23
N LEU A 82 -15.91 3.51 7.49
CA LEU A 82 -15.58 3.80 6.10
C LEU A 82 -14.51 4.89 6.00
N PRO A 83 -13.51 4.72 5.13
CA PRO A 83 -12.53 5.77 4.92
C PRO A 83 -13.09 6.94 4.14
N ILE A 84 -12.50 8.11 4.38
CA ILE A 84 -12.77 9.31 3.61
C ILE A 84 -11.61 9.55 2.66
N LEU A 85 -11.92 9.81 1.40
CA LEU A 85 -10.93 10.25 0.43
C LEU A 85 -10.71 11.76 0.60
N VAL A 86 -9.46 12.14 0.82
CA VAL A 86 -9.04 13.53 0.97
C VAL A 86 -7.95 13.85 -0.03
N THR A 87 -8.09 14.96 -0.73
CA THR A 87 -7.05 15.48 -1.63
C THR A 87 -6.61 16.85 -1.14
N CYS A 88 -5.35 16.97 -0.75
CA CYS A 88 -4.76 18.22 -0.30
C CYS A 88 -3.99 18.89 -1.44
N THR A 89 -4.33 20.13 -1.74
CA THR A 89 -3.77 20.93 -2.85
C THR A 89 -3.19 22.22 -2.29
N TYR A 90 -2.00 22.59 -2.73
CA TYR A 90 -1.44 23.90 -2.42
C TYR A 90 -2.07 24.98 -3.29
N LYS A 91 -2.37 26.14 -2.69
CA LYS A 91 -2.77 27.34 -3.40
C LYS A 91 -1.59 27.86 -4.24
N GLU A 92 -0.44 27.98 -3.59
CA GLU A 92 0.82 28.36 -4.21
C GLU A 92 1.45 27.16 -4.94
N ASN A 93 2.42 27.42 -5.82
CA ASN A 93 3.10 26.36 -6.56
C ASN A 93 4.22 25.73 -5.72
N GLN A 94 3.87 25.00 -4.66
CA GLN A 94 4.82 24.29 -3.81
C GLN A 94 5.42 23.11 -4.57
N THR A 95 6.68 23.17 -4.93
CA THR A 95 7.39 22.13 -5.70
C THR A 95 8.37 21.32 -4.85
N ASP A 96 8.68 21.79 -3.63
CA ASP A 96 9.57 21.06 -2.71
C ASP A 96 8.79 19.96 -1.99
N LEU A 97 9.09 18.71 -2.38
CA LEU A 97 8.46 17.53 -1.79
C LEU A 97 8.82 17.35 -0.31
N LYS A 98 10.02 17.74 0.13
CA LYS A 98 10.43 17.63 1.53
C LYS A 98 9.58 18.57 2.40
N GLN A 99 9.40 19.80 1.95
CA GLN A 99 8.48 20.74 2.60
C GLN A 99 7.04 20.20 2.55
N GLY A 100 6.61 19.66 1.40
CA GLY A 100 5.29 19.05 1.27
C GLY A 100 5.04 17.94 2.30
N TYR A 101 6.03 17.07 2.54
CA TYR A 101 5.93 16.05 3.58
C TYR A 101 5.92 16.63 5.00
N ALA A 102 6.65 17.70 5.26
CA ALA A 102 6.63 18.38 6.56
C ALA A 102 5.25 18.98 6.83
N ASP A 103 4.67 19.69 5.87
CA ASP A 103 3.33 20.30 5.96
C ASP A 103 2.25 19.24 6.15
N PHE A 104 2.31 18.16 5.36
CA PHE A 104 1.38 17.04 5.49
C PHE A 104 1.51 16.34 6.85
N THR A 105 2.73 16.22 7.38
CA THR A 105 2.97 15.65 8.70
C THR A 105 2.36 16.53 9.79
N ALA A 106 2.54 17.84 9.73
CA ALA A 106 1.91 18.77 10.66
C ALA A 106 0.38 18.67 10.60
N PHE A 107 -0.17 18.61 9.38
CA PHE A 107 -1.61 18.45 9.16
C PHE A 107 -2.18 17.18 9.80
N VAL A 108 -1.56 16.00 9.56
CA VAL A 108 -2.07 14.75 10.15
C VAL A 108 -1.84 14.67 11.67
N GLN A 109 -0.83 15.37 12.20
CA GLN A 109 -0.64 15.53 13.65
C GLN A 109 -1.77 16.36 14.26
N ALA A 110 -2.15 17.48 13.63
CA ALA A 110 -3.26 18.31 14.06
C ALA A 110 -4.59 17.55 14.03
N LEU A 111 -4.84 16.74 12.98
CA LEU A 111 -6.01 15.86 12.90
C LEU A 111 -6.00 14.82 14.05
N ARG A 112 -4.86 14.19 14.31
CA ARG A 112 -4.74 13.23 15.39
C ARG A 112 -4.94 13.85 16.78
N TYR A 113 -4.44 15.06 16.99
CA TYR A 113 -4.68 15.80 18.22
C TYR A 113 -6.17 16.10 18.43
N LYS A 114 -6.87 16.49 17.35
CA LYS A 114 -8.29 16.84 17.40
C LYS A 114 -9.21 15.63 17.54
N PHE A 115 -8.95 14.54 16.77
CA PHE A 115 -9.85 13.39 16.66
C PHE A 115 -9.40 12.16 17.47
N GLY A 116 -8.22 12.25 18.08
CA GLY A 116 -7.74 11.22 19.00
C GLY A 116 -6.93 10.07 18.34
N PRO A 117 -6.59 9.05 19.14
CA PRO A 117 -5.65 8.01 18.73
C PRO A 117 -6.20 7.03 17.69
N LEU A 118 -7.51 6.97 17.50
CA LEU A 118 -8.14 6.13 16.48
C LEU A 118 -7.98 6.67 15.07
N PHE A 119 -7.62 7.94 14.93
CA PHE A 119 -7.33 8.53 13.62
C PHE A 119 -6.19 7.78 12.93
N ARG A 120 -6.46 7.35 11.70
CA ARG A 120 -5.54 6.60 10.84
C ARG A 120 -5.54 7.20 9.45
N TYR A 121 -4.42 7.09 8.77
CA TYR A 121 -4.31 7.57 7.39
C TYR A 121 -3.33 6.76 6.56
N ILE A 122 -3.51 6.83 5.25
CA ILE A 122 -2.53 6.48 4.22
C ILE A 122 -2.59 7.55 3.13
N ALA A 123 -1.44 8.04 2.68
CA ALA A 123 -1.37 9.12 1.70
C ALA A 123 -0.24 8.92 0.69
N VAL A 124 -0.51 9.32 -0.55
CA VAL A 124 0.41 9.27 -1.68
C VAL A 124 0.64 10.70 -2.20
N PRO A 125 1.90 11.16 -2.35
CA PRO A 125 2.19 12.39 -3.04
C PRO A 125 2.06 12.20 -4.55
N GLU A 126 1.61 13.23 -5.23
CA GLU A 126 1.61 13.34 -6.69
C GLU A 126 2.05 14.76 -7.08
N PHE A 127 2.75 14.90 -8.19
CA PHE A 127 3.03 16.21 -8.76
C PHE A 127 1.99 16.56 -9.82
N GLN A 128 1.34 17.70 -9.67
CA GLN A 128 0.45 18.26 -10.68
C GLN A 128 1.22 18.66 -11.94
N ARG A 129 0.49 18.94 -13.03
CA ARG A 129 1.09 19.44 -14.29
C ARG A 129 1.91 20.70 -14.08
N ARG A 130 1.48 21.61 -13.20
CA ARG A 130 2.20 22.84 -12.84
C ARG A 130 3.42 22.61 -11.94
N GLY A 131 3.67 21.38 -11.51
CA GLY A 131 4.79 21.01 -10.64
C GLY A 131 4.48 21.01 -9.14
N ALA A 132 3.33 21.51 -8.72
CA ALA A 132 2.97 21.54 -7.30
C ALA A 132 2.73 20.13 -6.76
N VAL A 133 3.16 19.90 -5.51
CA VAL A 133 2.87 18.69 -4.76
C VAL A 133 1.39 18.62 -4.40
N HIS A 134 0.82 17.44 -4.57
CA HIS A 134 -0.52 17.05 -4.15
C HIS A 134 -0.44 15.84 -3.22
N PHE A 135 -1.38 15.72 -2.28
CA PHE A 135 -1.53 14.48 -1.50
C PHE A 135 -2.92 13.90 -1.70
N HIS A 136 -2.98 12.64 -2.12
CA HIS A 136 -4.19 11.84 -2.12
C HIS A 136 -4.16 10.92 -0.90
N ALA A 137 -5.13 11.01 -0.02
CA ALA A 137 -5.15 10.31 1.24
C ALA A 137 -6.49 9.61 1.51
N LEU A 138 -6.45 8.51 2.26
CA LEU A 138 -7.59 7.93 2.95
C LEU A 138 -7.44 8.18 4.44
N PHE A 139 -8.50 8.63 5.06
CA PHE A 139 -8.60 8.86 6.50
C PHE A 139 -9.67 7.99 7.13
N TRP A 140 -9.39 7.43 8.30
CA TRP A 140 -10.31 6.68 9.15
C TRP A 140 -10.30 7.27 10.56
N GLY A 141 -11.30 6.94 11.37
CA GLY A 141 -11.40 7.38 12.76
C GLY A 141 -11.80 8.84 12.89
N LEU A 142 -12.51 9.35 11.89
CA LEU A 142 -13.17 10.64 11.95
C LEU A 142 -14.64 10.44 12.32
N PRO A 143 -15.22 11.22 13.25
CA PRO A 143 -16.60 11.03 13.70
C PRO A 143 -17.61 11.18 12.56
N GLU A 144 -18.55 10.23 12.45
CA GLU A 144 -19.59 10.25 11.41
C GLU A 144 -20.50 11.49 11.48
N THR A 145 -20.79 11.99 12.69
CA THR A 145 -21.64 13.15 12.93
C THR A 145 -21.10 14.46 12.35
N THR A 146 -19.84 14.43 11.94
CA THR A 146 -19.20 15.56 11.31
C THR A 146 -19.38 15.58 9.79
N PHE A 147 -20.08 14.64 9.13
CA PHE A 147 -20.03 14.40 7.68
C PHE A 147 -21.10 15.10 6.82
N GLU A 148 -21.59 16.24 7.24
CA GLU A 148 -22.15 17.18 6.27
C GLU A 148 -20.99 17.75 5.44
N THR A 149 -20.90 17.37 4.21
CA THR A 149 -19.77 17.51 3.30
C THR A 149 -19.09 18.89 3.30
N GLU A 150 -19.84 19.97 3.36
CA GLU A 150 -19.28 21.34 3.39
C GLU A 150 -18.57 21.69 4.70
N ARG A 151 -19.12 21.29 5.85
CA ARG A 151 -18.57 21.61 7.17
C ARG A 151 -17.23 20.92 7.38
N HIS A 152 -17.09 19.67 6.90
CA HIS A 152 -15.83 18.92 6.99
C HIS A 152 -14.79 19.45 6.04
N THR A 153 -15.18 19.74 4.81
CA THR A 153 -14.28 20.34 3.86
C THR A 153 -13.69 21.62 4.44
N ARG A 154 -14.51 22.47 5.10
CA ARG A 154 -14.03 23.68 5.77
C ARG A 154 -13.13 23.40 6.96
N LEU A 155 -13.50 22.43 7.83
CA LEU A 155 -12.68 22.05 8.97
C LEU A 155 -11.33 21.53 8.54
N VAL A 156 -11.33 20.53 7.64
CA VAL A 156 -10.11 19.89 7.17
C VAL A 156 -9.27 20.86 6.34
N ALA A 157 -9.89 21.73 5.54
CA ALA A 157 -9.19 22.77 4.81
C ALA A 157 -8.55 23.83 5.75
N GLY A 158 -9.25 24.22 6.83
CA GLY A 158 -8.69 25.10 7.84
C GLY A 158 -7.48 24.49 8.56
N MET A 159 -7.50 23.20 8.81
CA MET A 159 -6.37 22.50 9.42
C MET A 159 -5.21 22.28 8.44
N TRP A 160 -5.51 22.10 7.14
CA TRP A 160 -4.49 22.02 6.09
C TRP A 160 -3.76 23.35 5.94
N GLY A 161 -4.48 24.47 5.85
CA GLY A 161 -3.94 25.83 5.86
C GLY A 161 -3.15 26.28 4.63
N HIS A 162 -2.79 25.38 3.71
CA HIS A 162 -1.93 25.67 2.55
C HIS A 162 -2.70 25.83 1.24
N GLY A 163 -4.03 25.64 1.25
CA GLY A 163 -4.84 25.78 0.05
C GLY A 163 -6.11 24.96 0.08
N PHE A 164 -6.41 24.28 -1.02
CA PHE A 164 -7.68 23.59 -1.18
C PHE A 164 -7.62 22.14 -0.66
N VAL A 165 -8.73 21.73 -0.06
CA VAL A 165 -8.95 20.33 0.32
C VAL A 165 -10.25 19.87 -0.31
N TYR A 166 -10.16 18.77 -1.05
CA TYR A 166 -11.34 18.06 -1.54
C TYR A 166 -11.58 16.85 -0.66
N VAL A 167 -12.82 16.69 -0.19
CA VAL A 167 -13.23 15.58 0.67
C VAL A 167 -14.36 14.83 -0.01
N LYS A 168 -14.24 13.50 -0.09
CA LYS A 168 -15.25 12.61 -0.65
C LYS A 168 -15.47 11.43 0.26
N MET A 169 -16.74 11.23 0.64
CA MET A 169 -17.16 10.00 1.30
C MET A 169 -16.97 8.81 0.38
N THR A 170 -16.58 7.68 0.93
CA THR A 170 -16.38 6.44 0.18
C THR A 170 -17.37 5.38 0.64
N ASP A 171 -17.65 4.43 -0.23
CA ASP A 171 -18.41 3.24 0.06
C ASP A 171 -17.56 2.08 0.62
N GLY A 172 -16.25 2.32 0.81
CA GLY A 172 -15.30 1.33 1.32
C GLY A 172 -15.09 0.13 0.39
N ASN A 173 -15.50 0.21 -0.87
CA ASN A 173 -15.33 -0.90 -1.81
C ASN A 173 -13.85 -1.07 -2.24
N GLU A 174 -13.53 -2.24 -2.77
CA GLU A 174 -12.16 -2.62 -3.15
C GLU A 174 -11.56 -1.74 -4.27
N LYS A 175 -12.41 -1.10 -5.10
CA LYS A 175 -11.98 -0.19 -6.17
C LYS A 175 -11.21 1.00 -5.63
N LEU A 176 -11.46 1.38 -4.37
CA LEU A 176 -10.75 2.45 -3.68
C LEU A 176 -9.25 2.14 -3.54
N SER A 177 -8.91 0.89 -3.25
CA SER A 177 -7.51 0.44 -3.16
C SER A 177 -6.79 0.58 -4.51
N SER A 178 -7.47 0.23 -5.59
CA SER A 178 -6.96 0.35 -6.96
C SER A 178 -6.85 1.82 -7.39
N TYR A 179 -7.79 2.66 -6.97
CA TYR A 179 -7.77 4.11 -7.22
C TYR A 179 -6.50 4.76 -6.63
N LEU A 180 -6.20 4.52 -5.35
CA LEU A 180 -4.99 5.06 -4.73
C LEU A 180 -3.70 4.42 -5.24
N ALA A 181 -3.72 3.12 -5.53
CA ALA A 181 -2.58 2.43 -6.11
C ALA A 181 -2.17 3.01 -7.46
N LYS A 182 -3.11 3.58 -8.22
CA LYS A 182 -2.84 4.29 -9.47
C LYS A 182 -1.95 5.52 -9.27
N TYR A 183 -2.21 6.31 -8.22
CA TYR A 183 -1.34 7.46 -7.89
C TYR A 183 0.03 7.01 -7.43
N MET A 184 0.10 5.95 -6.64
CA MET A 184 1.37 5.39 -6.22
C MET A 184 2.19 4.87 -7.40
N ALA A 185 1.55 4.22 -8.39
CA ALA A 185 2.24 3.79 -9.61
C ALA A 185 2.83 4.97 -10.38
N LYS A 186 2.11 6.09 -10.48
CA LYS A 186 2.63 7.32 -11.08
C LYS A 186 3.84 7.87 -10.31
N SER A 187 3.82 7.79 -8.96
CA SER A 187 4.93 8.24 -8.11
C SER A 187 6.21 7.46 -8.36
N PHE A 188 6.14 6.18 -8.74
CA PHE A 188 7.34 5.40 -9.09
C PHE A 188 7.96 5.80 -10.42
N ILE A 189 7.18 6.33 -11.33
CA ILE A 189 7.64 6.76 -12.67
C ILE A 189 8.20 8.18 -12.61
N ASP A 190 7.67 9.02 -11.72
CA ASP A 190 8.10 10.42 -11.60
C ASP A 190 9.53 10.50 -11.02
N TYR A 191 10.45 11.04 -11.80
CA TYR A 191 11.86 11.18 -11.40
C TYR A 191 12.05 12.06 -10.16
N ARG A 192 11.14 13.00 -9.89
CA ARG A 192 11.15 13.89 -8.72
C ARG A 192 10.94 13.13 -7.41
N LEU A 193 10.31 11.95 -7.49
CA LEU A 193 10.10 11.04 -6.36
C LEU A 193 11.17 9.96 -6.24
N LYS A 194 12.22 10.03 -7.08
CA LYS A 194 13.35 9.10 -7.00
C LYS A 194 14.00 9.20 -5.62
N ASN A 195 14.20 8.04 -4.97
CA ASN A 195 14.77 7.92 -3.62
C ASN A 195 13.91 8.55 -2.50
N GLN A 196 12.69 8.97 -2.80
CA GLN A 196 11.73 9.45 -1.81
C GLN A 196 10.75 8.34 -1.40
N LYS A 197 10.04 8.56 -0.30
CA LYS A 197 8.97 7.65 0.11
C LYS A 197 7.82 7.75 -0.91
N ALA A 198 7.39 6.61 -1.44
CA ALA A 198 6.26 6.58 -2.39
C ALA A 198 4.91 6.86 -1.71
N TYR A 199 4.81 6.64 -0.40
CA TYR A 199 3.63 6.93 0.42
C TYR A 199 4.01 7.12 1.89
N THR A 200 3.10 7.71 2.64
CA THR A 200 3.17 7.84 4.10
C THR A 200 1.89 7.27 4.73
N CYS A 201 2.00 6.70 5.93
CA CYS A 201 0.85 6.11 6.62
C CYS A 201 1.05 6.11 8.13
N SER A 202 -0.06 6.04 8.85
CA SER A 202 -0.05 5.86 10.31
C SER A 202 0.39 4.44 10.70
N ARG A 203 0.95 4.32 11.91
CA ARG A 203 1.46 3.03 12.43
C ARG A 203 0.37 2.07 12.88
N ASN A 204 -0.79 2.58 13.23
CA ASN A 204 -1.96 1.85 13.73
C ASN A 204 -2.89 1.31 12.64
N LEU A 205 -2.45 1.28 11.36
CA LEU A 205 -3.13 0.56 10.30
C LEU A 205 -2.98 -0.96 10.48
N LEU A 206 -4.03 -1.71 10.21
CA LEU A 206 -4.00 -3.16 10.12
C LEU A 206 -3.08 -3.60 8.98
N ARG A 207 -2.35 -4.67 9.22
CA ARG A 207 -1.42 -5.24 8.23
C ARG A 207 -2.02 -6.50 7.60
N PRO A 208 -1.70 -6.80 6.33
CA PRO A 208 -2.09 -8.07 5.73
C PRO A 208 -1.48 -9.25 6.50
N GLN A 209 -2.27 -10.30 6.66
CA GLN A 209 -1.79 -11.57 7.22
C GLN A 209 -1.14 -12.37 6.08
N ILE A 210 0.12 -12.77 6.29
CA ILE A 210 0.89 -13.49 5.27
C ILE A 210 1.37 -14.81 5.90
N VAL A 211 0.98 -15.93 5.29
CA VAL A 211 1.46 -17.27 5.65
C VAL A 211 2.03 -17.94 4.41
N GLY A 212 3.18 -18.54 4.55
CA GLY A 212 3.86 -19.25 3.47
C GLY A 212 4.50 -20.54 3.97
N GLY A 213 5.00 -21.36 3.06
CA GLY A 213 5.61 -22.65 3.38
C GLY A 213 4.59 -23.77 3.61
N MET A 214 3.34 -23.57 3.23
CA MET A 214 2.27 -24.54 3.42
C MET A 214 2.28 -25.63 2.36
N ASN A 215 1.95 -26.87 2.77
CA ASN A 215 1.59 -27.92 1.84
C ASN A 215 0.15 -27.71 1.32
N ASN A 216 -0.25 -28.51 0.32
CA ASN A 216 -1.59 -28.40 -0.29
C ASN A 216 -2.70 -28.68 0.74
N PHE A 217 -2.53 -29.68 1.58
CA PHE A 217 -3.53 -30.05 2.58
C PHE A 217 -3.82 -28.90 3.57
N THR A 218 -2.77 -28.24 4.06
CA THR A 218 -2.91 -27.09 4.95
C THR A 218 -3.59 -25.91 4.23
N LEU A 219 -3.27 -25.72 2.95
CA LEU A 219 -3.90 -24.67 2.15
C LEU A 219 -5.39 -24.94 1.97
N ASP A 220 -5.77 -26.15 1.59
CA ASP A 220 -7.16 -26.54 1.37
C ASP A 220 -7.98 -26.43 2.67
N ALA A 221 -7.41 -26.84 3.81
CA ALA A 221 -8.05 -26.69 5.10
C ALA A 221 -8.30 -25.20 5.46
N ILE A 222 -7.34 -24.32 5.20
CA ILE A 222 -7.48 -22.87 5.45
C ILE A 222 -8.55 -22.27 4.52
N VAL A 223 -8.56 -22.64 3.25
CA VAL A 223 -9.55 -22.17 2.28
C VAL A 223 -10.95 -22.59 2.71
N GLN A 224 -11.10 -23.83 3.16
CA GLN A 224 -12.36 -24.35 3.66
C GLN A 224 -12.81 -23.65 4.97
N GLU A 225 -11.90 -23.47 5.93
CA GLU A 225 -12.18 -22.77 7.18
C GLU A 225 -12.60 -21.32 6.95
N MET A 226 -12.01 -20.66 5.95
CA MET A 226 -12.36 -19.29 5.57
C MET A 226 -13.70 -19.19 4.81
N GLY A 227 -14.39 -20.31 4.56
CA GLY A 227 -15.67 -20.32 3.87
C GLY A 227 -15.59 -19.86 2.41
N VAL A 228 -14.43 -20.03 1.77
CA VAL A 228 -14.29 -19.67 0.36
C VAL A 228 -15.14 -20.62 -0.48
N THR A 229 -16.28 -20.13 -0.94
CA THR A 229 -17.21 -20.85 -1.80
C THR A 229 -17.31 -20.12 -3.12
N GLY A 230 -16.90 -20.73 -4.21
CA GLY A 230 -17.05 -20.14 -5.53
C GLY A 230 -15.73 -19.95 -6.28
N GLU A 231 -15.88 -19.41 -7.49
CA GLU A 231 -14.78 -19.19 -8.40
C GLU A 231 -13.93 -17.98 -7.99
N PRO A 232 -12.62 -18.00 -8.25
CA PRO A 232 -11.77 -16.87 -7.96
C PRO A 232 -12.11 -15.66 -8.86
N ASN A 233 -12.07 -14.46 -8.30
CA ASN A 233 -12.21 -13.21 -9.04
C ASN A 233 -11.05 -12.99 -10.03
N VAL A 234 -9.90 -13.57 -9.73
CA VAL A 234 -8.70 -13.59 -10.58
C VAL A 234 -8.11 -14.99 -10.53
N ASP A 235 -7.86 -15.56 -11.68
CA ASP A 235 -7.14 -16.81 -11.86
C ASP A 235 -6.09 -16.65 -12.95
N LYS A 236 -4.81 -16.82 -12.60
CA LYS A 236 -3.69 -16.61 -13.52
C LYS A 236 -2.57 -17.60 -13.25
N THR A 237 -2.01 -18.15 -14.33
CA THR A 237 -0.78 -18.93 -14.27
C THR A 237 0.33 -18.16 -14.98
N TYR A 238 1.52 -18.13 -14.41
CA TYR A 238 2.70 -17.48 -15.00
C TYR A 238 3.98 -18.22 -14.58
N ASP A 239 5.01 -18.11 -15.40
CA ASP A 239 6.31 -18.67 -15.11
C ASP A 239 7.10 -17.79 -14.17
N THR A 240 7.77 -18.40 -13.20
CA THR A 240 8.68 -17.73 -12.27
C THR A 240 10.11 -18.17 -12.55
N HIS A 241 11.06 -17.31 -12.31
CA HIS A 241 12.47 -17.61 -12.56
C HIS A 241 13.01 -18.78 -11.71
N TRP A 242 12.53 -18.93 -10.47
CA TRP A 242 13.10 -19.88 -9.51
C TRP A 242 12.13 -20.98 -9.06
N LEU A 243 10.83 -20.72 -9.06
CA LEU A 243 9.82 -21.59 -8.45
C LEU A 243 8.98 -22.37 -9.46
N GLY A 244 9.37 -22.35 -10.75
CA GLY A 244 8.60 -22.96 -11.82
C GLY A 244 7.33 -22.17 -12.10
N LYS A 245 6.25 -22.85 -12.48
CA LYS A 245 4.95 -22.19 -12.68
C LYS A 245 4.36 -21.77 -11.35
N ALA A 246 3.76 -20.59 -11.34
CA ALA A 246 2.98 -20.05 -10.23
C ALA A 246 1.51 -19.94 -10.66
N HIS A 247 0.62 -20.46 -9.83
CA HIS A 247 -0.81 -20.29 -9.96
C HIS A 247 -1.26 -19.24 -8.92
N TYR A 248 -1.78 -18.12 -9.38
CA TYR A 248 -2.23 -16.99 -8.57
C TYR A 248 -3.73 -16.86 -8.65
N ARG A 249 -4.40 -16.97 -7.51
CA ARG A 249 -5.85 -16.85 -7.38
C ARG A 249 -6.21 -15.79 -6.37
N VAL A 250 -7.30 -15.07 -6.61
CA VAL A 250 -7.84 -14.05 -5.69
C VAL A 250 -9.30 -14.32 -5.46
N PHE A 251 -9.69 -14.35 -4.20
CA PHE A 251 -11.07 -14.53 -3.76
C PHE A 251 -11.52 -13.31 -2.94
N THR A 252 -12.78 -12.96 -3.04
CA THR A 252 -13.44 -12.06 -2.10
C THR A 252 -14.17 -12.92 -1.08
N LEU A 253 -13.84 -12.73 0.20
CA LEU A 253 -14.49 -13.43 1.30
C LEU A 253 -15.81 -12.75 1.65
N ASP A 254 -16.84 -13.55 1.93
CA ASP A 254 -18.11 -13.07 2.44
C ASP A 254 -17.91 -12.39 3.82
N LYS A 255 -18.72 -11.39 4.11
CA LYS A 255 -18.64 -10.63 5.37
C LYS A 255 -19.24 -11.40 6.51
#